data_467e6ad945386d35148021ffb23c47bf
#
_entry.id   467e6ad945386d35148021ffb23c47bf
#
_cell.length_a   1.000
_cell.length_b   1.000
_cell.length_c   1.000
_cell.angle_alpha   90.00
_cell.angle_beta   90.00
_cell.angle_gamma   90.00
#
_symmetry.space_group_name_H-M   'P 1'
#
loop_
_entity.id
_entity.type
_entity.pdbx_description
1 polymer ?
#
loop_
_entity_poly.entity_id
_entity_poly.type
_entity_poly.pdbx_seq_one_letter_code
_entity_poly.pdbx_strand_id
1 'polypeptide(L)'
;MKRIAMLLALLVTLAALSVGVSAGAIATPVYIHGVEAPVGAVLDKSVDTTYVPIRAFSYVMRPGASVTWEYGQAVVRCWDLVITAREGSCYIEANGRVLYTRAPIISLNGSIMVSVRALAKAFDATVDWDDATASVSIKTGGGAILPAERFYDADALRWLARIINAEAEAEPFLGKVAVGNVVLNRVKSPEFPNSIWGVIFDRKWGVQFEPTVNGRIYMEPTAESVRAAMMCLEGTNVAGSSLYFLNPAKSSNFWIMQNRAYVTAIGGHLFYA
;
A
#
# COMPACT_ATOMS: atom_id res chain seq x y z
N MET A 1 19.04 45.15 -44.04
CA MET A 1 18.14 44.00 -43.95
C MET A 1 18.39 43.35 -42.63
N LYS A 2 17.52 43.61 -41.65
CA LYS A 2 17.65 43.11 -40.26
C LYS A 2 16.86 41.81 -40.13
N ARG A 3 17.52 40.70 -39.82
CA ARG A 3 16.88 39.40 -39.51
C ARG A 3 16.48 39.42 -38.04
N ILE A 4 15.18 39.43 -37.78
CA ILE A 4 14.59 39.25 -36.45
C ILE A 4 14.51 37.74 -36.18
N ALA A 5 15.30 37.25 -35.23
CA ALA A 5 15.19 35.89 -34.71
C ALA A 5 14.08 35.87 -33.68
N MET A 6 13.02 35.12 -33.97
CA MET A 6 11.88 34.90 -33.08
C MET A 6 12.20 33.70 -32.17
N LEU A 7 12.51 33.95 -30.90
CA LEU A 7 12.64 32.90 -29.86
C LEU A 7 11.23 32.49 -29.47
N LEU A 8 10.85 31.25 -29.81
CA LEU A 8 9.66 30.62 -29.30
C LEU A 8 10.00 30.05 -27.91
N ALA A 9 9.55 30.71 -26.84
CA ALA A 9 9.60 30.19 -25.49
C ALA A 9 8.47 29.17 -25.32
N LEU A 10 8.82 27.87 -25.26
CA LEU A 10 7.90 26.79 -24.96
C LEU A 10 7.63 26.80 -23.44
N LEU A 11 6.50 27.38 -23.02
CA LEU A 11 6.02 27.29 -21.66
C LEU A 11 5.46 25.87 -21.44
N VAL A 12 6.25 25.01 -20.84
CA VAL A 12 5.75 23.74 -20.31
C VAL A 12 5.04 24.04 -18.99
N THR A 13 3.73 24.18 -19.03
CA THR A 13 2.89 24.24 -17.83
C THR A 13 2.83 22.84 -17.24
N LEU A 14 3.61 22.60 -16.19
CA LEU A 14 3.50 21.43 -15.34
C LEU A 14 2.17 21.55 -14.58
N ALA A 15 1.12 20.92 -15.09
CA ALA A 15 -0.12 20.78 -14.36
C ALA A 15 0.13 19.84 -13.17
N ALA A 16 0.38 20.40 -12.00
CA ALA A 16 0.30 19.67 -10.75
C ALA A 16 -1.16 19.20 -10.62
N LEU A 17 -1.41 17.91 -10.84
CA LEU A 17 -2.65 17.25 -10.45
C LEU A 17 -2.77 17.34 -8.93
N SER A 18 -3.37 18.42 -8.43
CA SER A 18 -3.87 18.46 -7.07
C SER A 18 -5.02 17.47 -7.01
N VAL A 19 -4.80 16.30 -6.43
CA VAL A 19 -5.86 15.39 -6.03
C VAL A 19 -6.59 16.10 -4.88
N GLY A 20 -7.55 16.95 -5.24
CA GLY A 20 -8.42 17.62 -4.28
C GLY A 20 -9.36 16.61 -3.66
N VAL A 21 -9.64 16.74 -2.36
CA VAL A 21 -10.80 16.09 -1.74
C VAL A 21 -12.03 16.50 -2.54
N SER A 22 -12.78 15.51 -3.02
CA SER A 22 -14.03 15.69 -3.76
C SER A 22 -14.97 16.64 -3.02
N ALA A 23 -15.84 17.35 -3.74
CA ALA A 23 -16.88 18.24 -3.22
C ALA A 23 -17.92 17.57 -2.27
N GLY A 24 -17.65 16.34 -1.82
CA GLY A 24 -18.47 15.51 -0.93
C GLY A 24 -17.77 15.07 0.36
N ALA A 25 -16.68 15.69 0.78
CA ALA A 25 -16.03 15.35 2.05
C ALA A 25 -16.91 15.74 3.24
N ILE A 26 -17.21 14.78 4.12
CA ILE A 26 -18.12 14.93 5.26
C ILE A 26 -17.30 14.94 6.55
N ALA A 27 -17.45 15.98 7.37
CA ALA A 27 -16.88 15.99 8.72
C ALA A 27 -17.39 14.78 9.51
N THR A 28 -16.47 14.03 10.10
CA THR A 28 -16.76 12.73 10.73
C THR A 28 -16.30 12.76 12.18
N PRO A 29 -17.19 12.55 13.16
CA PRO A 29 -16.79 12.41 14.56
C PRO A 29 -15.86 11.21 14.76
N VAL A 30 -14.83 11.38 15.60
CA VAL A 30 -13.92 10.30 15.99
C VAL A 30 -13.96 10.18 17.49
N TYR A 31 -14.24 8.98 17.98
CA TYR A 31 -14.27 8.67 19.41
C TYR A 31 -13.09 7.76 19.77
N ILE A 32 -12.37 8.11 20.83
CA ILE A 32 -11.33 7.28 21.41
C ILE A 32 -11.79 6.87 22.81
N HIS A 33 -11.96 5.56 23.01
CA HIS A 33 -12.57 5.00 24.24
C HIS A 33 -13.92 5.65 24.60
N GLY A 34 -14.73 5.97 23.60
CA GLY A 34 -16.06 6.58 23.78
C GLY A 34 -16.05 8.10 24.04
N VAL A 35 -14.88 8.74 24.06
CA VAL A 35 -14.75 10.20 24.20
C VAL A 35 -14.42 10.80 22.83
N GLU A 36 -15.17 11.83 22.43
CA GLU A 36 -14.95 12.52 21.18
C GLU A 36 -13.57 13.19 21.16
N ALA A 37 -12.80 12.93 20.11
CA ALA A 37 -11.44 13.44 19.91
C ALA A 37 -11.45 14.57 18.87
N PRO A 38 -10.86 15.75 19.15
CA PRO A 38 -10.87 16.90 18.25
C PRO A 38 -9.82 16.75 17.13
N VAL A 39 -9.93 15.71 16.32
CA VAL A 39 -8.93 15.41 15.26
C VAL A 39 -9.25 16.01 13.89
N GLY A 40 -10.48 16.48 13.66
CA GLY A 40 -10.86 17.07 12.37
C GLY A 40 -10.89 16.04 11.23
N ALA A 41 -11.49 14.87 11.46
CA ALA A 41 -11.61 13.82 10.47
C ALA A 41 -12.64 14.15 9.39
N VAL A 42 -12.40 13.65 8.17
CA VAL A 42 -13.32 13.79 7.03
C VAL A 42 -13.48 12.44 6.31
N LEU A 43 -14.73 12.07 6.02
CA LEU A 43 -15.06 10.93 5.19
C LEU A 43 -15.11 11.38 3.72
N ASP A 44 -14.29 10.76 2.88
CA ASP A 44 -14.41 10.84 1.43
C ASP A 44 -15.11 9.56 0.92
N LYS A 45 -16.39 9.73 0.54
CA LYS A 45 -17.22 8.63 0.04
C LYS A 45 -16.77 8.11 -1.33
N SER A 46 -16.06 8.93 -2.11
CA SER A 46 -15.60 8.52 -3.45
C SER A 46 -14.55 7.42 -3.42
N VAL A 47 -13.78 7.38 -2.34
CA VAL A 47 -12.72 6.38 -2.08
C VAL A 47 -13.00 5.53 -0.84
N ASP A 48 -14.19 5.67 -0.23
CA ASP A 48 -14.63 4.95 0.97
C ASP A 48 -13.55 4.99 2.08
N THR A 49 -13.07 6.20 2.39
CA THR A 49 -11.96 6.39 3.34
C THR A 49 -12.21 7.57 4.26
N THR A 50 -12.12 7.34 5.57
CA THR A 50 -12.06 8.43 6.55
C THR A 50 -10.60 8.84 6.72
N TYR A 51 -10.34 10.10 6.42
CA TYR A 51 -9.05 10.73 6.58
C TYR A 51 -8.94 11.48 7.89
N VAL A 52 -7.77 11.46 8.49
CA VAL A 52 -7.43 12.27 9.67
C VAL A 52 -6.13 13.06 9.41
N PRO A 53 -6.03 14.32 9.90
CA PRO A 53 -4.78 15.05 9.88
C PRO A 53 -3.74 14.31 10.73
N ILE A 54 -2.61 13.91 10.12
CA ILE A 54 -1.58 13.12 10.80
C ILE A 54 -1.10 13.79 12.09
N ARG A 55 -0.95 15.12 12.12
CA ARG A 55 -0.49 15.88 13.27
C ARG A 55 -1.49 15.84 14.42
N ALA A 56 -2.74 16.21 14.16
CA ALA A 56 -3.79 16.26 15.20
C ALA A 56 -4.03 14.87 15.79
N PHE A 57 -4.13 13.85 14.92
CA PHE A 57 -4.33 12.47 15.35
C PHE A 57 -3.16 11.97 16.21
N SER A 58 -1.91 12.23 15.78
CA SER A 58 -0.73 11.79 16.52
C SER A 58 -0.65 12.43 17.91
N TYR A 59 -1.01 13.71 18.04
CA TYR A 59 -1.00 14.38 19.35
C TYR A 59 -2.08 13.85 20.31
N VAL A 60 -3.24 13.48 19.76
CA VAL A 60 -4.30 12.85 20.59
C VAL A 60 -3.88 11.44 21.02
N MET A 61 -3.30 10.65 20.11
CA MET A 61 -2.84 9.29 20.43
C MET A 61 -1.60 9.29 21.36
N ARG A 62 -0.73 10.29 21.23
CA ARG A 62 0.53 10.44 21.99
C ARG A 62 0.82 11.92 22.21
N PRO A 63 0.45 12.50 23.36
CA PRO A 63 0.65 13.92 23.64
C PRO A 63 2.12 14.41 23.55
N GLY A 64 3.09 13.51 23.66
CA GLY A 64 4.52 13.82 23.51
C GLY A 64 5.08 13.61 22.09
N ALA A 65 4.24 13.33 21.09
CA ALA A 65 4.70 13.14 19.71
C ALA A 65 5.29 14.44 19.14
N SER A 66 6.33 14.32 18.30
CA SER A 66 6.78 15.40 17.41
C SER A 66 6.35 15.11 15.99
N VAL A 67 5.91 16.13 15.25
CA VAL A 67 5.52 16.00 13.84
C VAL A 67 6.22 17.07 13.02
N THR A 68 7.12 16.63 12.14
CA THR A 68 7.99 17.46 11.31
C THR A 68 7.75 17.17 9.83
N TRP A 69 8.25 18.06 8.97
CA TRP A 69 8.31 17.84 7.54
C TRP A 69 9.75 17.61 7.11
N GLU A 70 10.05 16.42 6.59
CA GLU A 70 11.42 16.01 6.26
C GLU A 70 11.43 15.27 4.92
N TYR A 71 12.36 15.63 4.04
CA TYR A 71 12.55 14.95 2.75
C TYR A 71 11.27 14.78 1.92
N GLY A 72 10.37 15.79 1.98
CA GLY A 72 9.11 15.78 1.22
C GLY A 72 8.03 14.85 1.79
N GLN A 73 8.05 14.59 3.10
CA GLN A 73 7.05 13.78 3.79
C GLN A 73 6.83 14.25 5.23
N ALA A 74 5.67 13.95 5.78
CA ALA A 74 5.42 14.10 7.21
C ALA A 74 6.12 12.98 7.98
N VAL A 75 6.78 13.33 9.08
CA VAL A 75 7.45 12.39 9.98
C VAL A 75 6.94 12.60 11.40
N VAL A 76 6.35 11.56 11.98
CA VAL A 76 5.93 11.50 13.38
C VAL A 76 6.99 10.75 14.16
N ARG A 77 7.40 11.28 15.32
CA ARG A 77 8.29 10.58 16.25
C ARG A 77 7.72 10.57 17.64
N CYS A 78 7.64 9.38 18.20
CA CYS A 78 7.42 9.11 19.61
C CYS A 78 8.62 8.32 20.13
N TRP A 79 8.70 8.05 21.44
CA TRP A 79 9.83 7.30 22.01
C TRP A 79 9.97 5.86 21.44
N ASP A 80 8.87 5.24 21.02
CA ASP A 80 8.81 3.85 20.54
C ASP A 80 8.23 3.73 19.10
N LEU A 81 7.96 4.87 18.43
CA LEU A 81 7.27 4.88 17.14
C LEU A 81 7.81 5.97 16.22
N VAL A 82 8.16 5.57 15.00
CA VAL A 82 8.44 6.49 13.89
C VAL A 82 7.46 6.20 12.77
N ILE A 83 6.70 7.21 12.33
CA ILE A 83 5.79 7.09 11.18
C ILE A 83 6.26 8.06 10.09
N THR A 84 6.24 7.63 8.83
CA THR A 84 6.43 8.50 7.67
C THR A 84 5.23 8.42 6.76
N ALA A 85 4.80 9.58 6.22
CA ALA A 85 3.66 9.69 5.32
C ALA A 85 3.99 10.69 4.20
N ARG A 86 4.03 10.21 2.97
CA ARG A 86 4.30 11.01 1.76
C ARG A 86 3.00 11.22 1.00
N GLU A 87 2.73 12.46 0.61
CA GLU A 87 1.60 12.79 -0.27
C GLU A 87 1.65 11.98 -1.58
N GLY A 88 0.49 11.51 -2.04
CA GLY A 88 0.34 10.66 -3.23
C GLY A 88 0.66 9.18 -2.99
N SER A 89 1.30 8.81 -1.87
CA SER A 89 1.54 7.40 -1.52
C SER A 89 0.25 6.70 -1.10
N CYS A 90 0.14 5.40 -1.39
CA CYS A 90 -0.95 4.55 -0.91
C CYS A 90 -0.59 3.79 0.38
N TYR A 91 0.48 4.16 1.07
CA TYR A 91 0.90 3.56 2.34
C TYR A 91 1.60 4.58 3.24
N ILE A 92 1.63 4.28 4.53
CA ILE A 92 2.56 4.88 5.50
C ILE A 92 3.59 3.83 5.90
N GLU A 93 4.78 4.27 6.30
CA GLU A 93 5.72 3.39 6.99
C GLU A 93 5.64 3.69 8.50
N ALA A 94 5.55 2.63 9.32
CA ALA A 94 5.50 2.73 10.78
C ALA A 94 6.44 1.68 11.39
N ASN A 95 7.48 2.10 12.09
CA ASN A 95 8.53 1.24 12.64
C ASN A 95 9.06 0.23 11.60
N GLY A 96 9.29 0.70 10.35
CA GLY A 96 9.76 -0.11 9.23
C GLY A 96 8.69 -1.01 8.58
N ARG A 97 7.46 -1.06 9.09
CA ARG A 97 6.34 -1.79 8.48
C ARG A 97 5.59 -0.90 7.49
N VAL A 98 5.03 -1.51 6.44
CA VAL A 98 4.36 -0.81 5.34
C VAL A 98 2.85 -1.02 5.43
N LEU A 99 2.13 -0.01 5.89
CA LEU A 99 0.70 -0.07 6.16
C LEU A 99 -0.11 0.58 5.03
N TYR A 100 -0.94 -0.20 4.35
CA TYR A 100 -1.77 0.26 3.24
C TYR A 100 -2.83 1.25 3.69
N THR A 101 -2.97 2.37 2.98
CA THR A 101 -3.95 3.42 3.26
C THR A 101 -5.25 3.28 2.48
N ARG A 102 -5.36 2.28 1.59
CA ARG A 102 -6.47 2.03 0.67
C ARG A 102 -6.66 3.15 -0.37
N ALA A 103 -6.59 4.40 0.04
CA ALA A 103 -6.63 5.58 -0.81
C ALA A 103 -5.33 6.39 -0.66
N PRO A 104 -4.95 7.22 -1.65
CA PRO A 104 -3.74 8.03 -1.57
C PRO A 104 -3.74 8.96 -0.36
N ILE A 105 -2.57 9.17 0.23
CA ILE A 105 -2.32 10.23 1.20
C ILE A 105 -2.45 11.57 0.48
N ILE A 106 -3.22 12.50 1.03
CA ILE A 106 -3.51 13.79 0.40
C ILE A 106 -3.08 14.96 1.29
N SER A 107 -2.94 16.13 0.68
CA SER A 107 -2.80 17.40 1.41
C SER A 107 -4.14 18.14 1.36
N LEU A 108 -4.65 18.55 2.53
CA LEU A 108 -5.87 19.31 2.66
C LEU A 108 -5.63 20.47 3.63
N ASN A 109 -5.84 21.71 3.16
CA ASN A 109 -5.65 22.94 3.97
C ASN A 109 -4.29 22.97 4.71
N GLY A 110 -3.22 22.54 4.04
CA GLY A 110 -1.86 22.51 4.60
C GLY A 110 -1.59 21.35 5.59
N SER A 111 -2.52 20.41 5.71
CA SER A 111 -2.37 19.21 6.55
C SER A 111 -2.25 17.96 5.71
N ILE A 112 -1.32 17.09 6.04
CA ILE A 112 -1.25 15.73 5.48
C ILE A 112 -2.34 14.87 6.10
N MET A 113 -3.22 14.36 5.25
CA MET A 113 -4.36 13.55 5.61
C MET A 113 -4.08 12.09 5.30
N VAL A 114 -4.26 11.23 6.28
CA VAL A 114 -3.98 9.78 6.19
C VAL A 114 -5.24 9.01 6.56
N SER A 115 -5.43 7.84 5.95
CA SER A 115 -6.50 6.91 6.37
C SER A 115 -6.44 6.64 7.87
N VAL A 116 -7.55 6.85 8.56
CA VAL A 116 -7.64 6.62 10.02
C VAL A 116 -7.26 5.20 10.40
N ARG A 117 -7.61 4.19 9.58
CA ARG A 117 -7.29 2.78 9.87
C ARG A 117 -5.80 2.50 9.82
N ALA A 118 -5.10 3.02 8.80
CA ALA A 118 -3.66 2.84 8.68
C ALA A 118 -2.91 3.55 9.82
N LEU A 119 -3.31 4.78 10.10
CA LEU A 119 -2.67 5.58 11.15
C LEU A 119 -2.95 5.02 12.55
N ALA A 120 -4.18 4.60 12.85
CA ALA A 120 -4.51 3.95 14.13
C ALA A 120 -3.73 2.64 14.32
N LYS A 121 -3.59 1.82 13.26
CA LYS A 121 -2.78 0.60 13.31
C LYS A 121 -1.32 0.88 13.70
N ALA A 122 -0.73 1.99 13.25
CA ALA A 122 0.62 2.38 13.66
C ALA A 122 0.74 2.64 15.17
N PHE A 123 -0.34 3.10 15.81
CA PHE A 123 -0.45 3.30 17.25
C PHE A 123 -1.00 2.06 18.01
N ASP A 124 -0.92 0.87 17.40
CA ASP A 124 -1.46 -0.37 17.97
C ASP A 124 -2.94 -0.22 18.39
N ALA A 125 -3.74 0.41 17.53
CA ALA A 125 -5.16 0.64 17.77
C ALA A 125 -6.03 0.02 16.68
N THR A 126 -7.27 -0.35 17.05
CA THR A 126 -8.29 -0.83 16.13
C THR A 126 -9.33 0.25 15.85
N VAL A 127 -9.95 0.19 14.68
CA VAL A 127 -10.94 1.16 14.19
C VAL A 127 -12.20 0.44 13.79
N ASP A 128 -13.30 0.81 14.42
CA ASP A 128 -14.65 0.40 14.07
C ASP A 128 -15.42 1.61 13.47
N TRP A 129 -16.30 1.33 12.51
CA TRP A 129 -17.22 2.31 11.93
C TRP A 129 -18.63 2.06 12.45
N ASP A 130 -19.30 3.11 12.88
CA ASP A 130 -20.69 3.08 13.29
C ASP A 130 -21.56 3.73 12.20
N ASP A 131 -22.33 2.92 11.48
CA ASP A 131 -23.22 3.38 10.41
C ASP A 131 -24.38 4.24 10.94
N ALA A 132 -24.85 3.99 12.16
CA ALA A 132 -25.99 4.71 12.73
C ALA A 132 -25.65 6.16 13.06
N THR A 133 -24.44 6.40 13.52
CA THR A 133 -23.95 7.74 13.90
C THR A 133 -22.98 8.33 12.87
N ALA A 134 -22.65 7.59 11.80
CA ALA A 134 -21.64 7.94 10.81
C ALA A 134 -20.32 8.41 11.47
N SER A 135 -19.83 7.64 12.42
CA SER A 135 -18.68 7.98 13.23
C SER A 135 -17.63 6.88 13.28
N VAL A 136 -16.40 7.26 13.67
CA VAL A 136 -15.28 6.35 13.88
C VAL A 136 -15.09 6.12 15.37
N SER A 137 -15.00 4.85 15.79
CA SER A 137 -14.63 4.45 17.15
C SER A 137 -13.24 3.82 17.14
N ILE A 138 -12.36 4.28 18.04
CA ILE A 138 -10.98 3.79 18.16
C ILE A 138 -10.80 3.19 19.55
N LYS A 139 -10.25 1.97 19.57
CA LYS A 139 -9.79 1.29 20.77
C LYS A 139 -8.26 1.17 20.69
N THR A 140 -7.57 1.77 21.64
CA THR A 140 -6.11 1.69 21.71
C THR A 140 -5.67 0.35 22.29
N GLY A 141 -4.58 -0.20 21.75
CA GLY A 141 -3.84 -1.31 22.34
C GLY A 141 -2.86 -0.82 23.41
N GLY A 142 -1.75 -1.52 23.56
CA GLY A 142 -0.78 -1.22 24.62
C GLY A 142 0.34 -0.25 24.26
N GLY A 143 0.43 0.24 23.01
CA GLY A 143 1.64 0.98 22.65
C GLY A 143 1.76 1.32 21.16
N ALA A 144 2.95 1.14 20.62
CA ALA A 144 3.25 1.26 19.22
C ALA A 144 3.23 -0.11 18.54
N ILE A 145 2.98 -0.11 17.24
CA ILE A 145 3.12 -1.30 16.40
C ILE A 145 4.53 -1.89 16.54
N LEU A 146 4.62 -3.22 16.58
CA LEU A 146 5.91 -3.92 16.61
C LEU A 146 6.79 -3.49 15.42
N PRO A 147 8.10 -3.34 15.60
CA PRO A 147 9.01 -3.03 14.50
C PRO A 147 9.12 -4.19 13.50
N ALA A 148 9.45 -3.85 12.24
CA ALA A 148 9.47 -4.77 11.11
C ALA A 148 10.30 -6.04 11.36
N GLU A 149 11.49 -5.89 11.94
CA GLU A 149 12.43 -6.99 12.24
C GLU A 149 11.91 -7.99 13.29
N ARG A 150 10.88 -7.60 14.06
CA ARG A 150 10.20 -8.47 15.03
C ARG A 150 8.88 -9.02 14.51
N PHE A 151 8.32 -8.40 13.47
CA PHE A 151 7.02 -8.74 12.93
C PHE A 151 7.11 -9.68 11.73
N TYR A 152 8.02 -9.42 10.78
CA TYR A 152 8.15 -10.25 9.59
C TYR A 152 9.10 -11.43 9.83
N ASP A 153 8.70 -12.60 9.34
CA ASP A 153 9.65 -13.69 9.11
C ASP A 153 10.62 -13.28 7.99
N ALA A 154 11.92 -13.32 8.28
CA ALA A 154 12.95 -12.80 7.38
C ALA A 154 13.03 -13.59 6.06
N ASP A 155 12.83 -14.92 6.10
CA ASP A 155 12.85 -15.76 4.91
C ASP A 155 11.59 -15.56 4.06
N ALA A 156 10.42 -15.45 4.69
CA ALA A 156 9.17 -15.12 4.01
C ALA A 156 9.27 -13.78 3.29
N LEU A 157 9.76 -12.75 3.96
CA LEU A 157 9.94 -11.43 3.37
C LEU A 157 10.95 -11.46 2.20
N ARG A 158 12.09 -12.11 2.40
CA ARG A 158 13.14 -12.23 1.38
C ARG A 158 12.64 -12.90 0.11
N TRP A 159 12.01 -14.07 0.22
CA TRP A 159 11.54 -14.81 -0.95
C TRP A 159 10.38 -14.12 -1.65
N LEU A 160 9.44 -13.55 -0.88
CA LEU A 160 8.33 -12.79 -1.46
C LEU A 160 8.82 -11.54 -2.20
N ALA A 161 9.76 -10.79 -1.63
CA ALA A 161 10.35 -9.62 -2.29
C ALA A 161 11.09 -10.00 -3.58
N ARG A 162 11.83 -11.09 -3.59
CA ARG A 162 12.57 -11.58 -4.76
C ARG A 162 11.65 -11.99 -5.90
N ILE A 163 10.60 -12.74 -5.62
CA ILE A 163 9.67 -13.14 -6.69
C ILE A 163 8.88 -11.94 -7.22
N ILE A 164 8.45 -11.02 -6.37
CA ILE A 164 7.81 -9.76 -6.79
C ILE A 164 8.77 -8.98 -7.71
N ASN A 165 10.03 -8.85 -7.33
CA ASN A 165 11.02 -8.14 -8.14
C ASN A 165 11.22 -8.81 -9.49
N ALA A 166 11.36 -10.13 -9.51
CA ALA A 166 11.66 -10.87 -10.73
C ALA A 166 10.51 -10.86 -11.75
N GLU A 167 9.24 -10.83 -11.27
CA GLU A 167 8.03 -10.88 -12.10
C GLU A 167 7.45 -9.49 -12.41
N ALA A 168 7.65 -8.52 -11.53
CA ALA A 168 6.91 -7.26 -11.57
C ALA A 168 7.78 -6.00 -11.37
N GLU A 169 9.11 -6.05 -11.59
CA GLU A 169 10.00 -4.93 -11.35
C GLU A 169 9.55 -3.63 -12.05
N ALA A 170 9.09 -3.72 -13.30
CA ALA A 170 8.62 -2.58 -14.09
C ALA A 170 7.14 -2.23 -13.88
N GLU A 171 6.41 -2.97 -13.05
CA GLU A 171 5.00 -2.72 -12.80
C GLU A 171 4.79 -1.58 -11.79
N PRO A 172 3.63 -0.89 -11.83
CA PRO A 172 3.25 0.03 -10.77
C PRO A 172 3.24 -0.64 -9.40
N PHE A 173 3.40 0.13 -8.33
CA PHE A 173 3.52 -0.41 -6.97
C PHE A 173 2.41 -1.41 -6.59
N LEU A 174 1.13 -1.09 -6.88
CA LEU A 174 0.03 -2.03 -6.63
C LEU A 174 0.06 -3.26 -7.55
N GLY A 175 0.69 -3.19 -8.72
CA GLY A 175 0.97 -4.35 -9.58
C GLY A 175 1.96 -5.31 -8.94
N LYS A 176 3.01 -4.76 -8.29
CA LYS A 176 3.95 -5.54 -7.47
C LYS A 176 3.25 -6.22 -6.29
N VAL A 177 2.38 -5.48 -5.58
CA VAL A 177 1.55 -6.03 -4.49
C VAL A 177 0.65 -7.16 -4.99
N ALA A 178 0.01 -6.98 -6.15
CA ALA A 178 -0.88 -7.99 -6.73
C ALA A 178 -0.16 -9.31 -7.07
N VAL A 179 1.05 -9.24 -7.61
CA VAL A 179 1.87 -10.44 -7.84
C VAL A 179 2.21 -11.15 -6.51
N GLY A 180 2.58 -10.39 -5.48
CA GLY A 180 2.79 -10.93 -4.13
C GLY A 180 1.53 -11.58 -3.55
N ASN A 181 0.35 -10.98 -3.79
CA ASN A 181 -0.93 -11.54 -3.36
C ASN A 181 -1.23 -12.89 -4.02
N VAL A 182 -0.92 -13.07 -5.32
CA VAL A 182 -1.08 -14.38 -5.97
C VAL A 182 -0.22 -15.44 -5.28
N VAL A 183 1.01 -15.14 -4.92
CA VAL A 183 1.87 -16.09 -4.17
C VAL A 183 1.23 -16.43 -2.82
N LEU A 184 0.77 -15.43 -2.06
CA LEU A 184 0.14 -15.66 -0.75
C LEU A 184 -1.23 -16.36 -0.85
N ASN A 185 -2.00 -16.10 -1.90
CA ASN A 185 -3.25 -16.81 -2.18
C ASN A 185 -2.97 -18.30 -2.48
N ARG A 186 -1.92 -18.60 -3.27
CA ARG A 186 -1.49 -19.98 -3.53
C ARG A 186 -1.07 -20.68 -2.24
N VAL A 187 -0.33 -20.02 -1.35
CA VAL A 187 0.05 -20.59 -0.02
C VAL A 187 -1.18 -21.01 0.79
N LYS A 188 -2.30 -20.27 0.65
CA LYS A 188 -3.57 -20.56 1.35
C LYS A 188 -4.44 -21.59 0.63
N SER A 189 -4.18 -21.86 -0.65
CA SER A 189 -4.97 -22.79 -1.46
C SER A 189 -4.49 -24.24 -1.26
N PRO A 190 -5.39 -25.22 -1.10
CA PRO A 190 -5.01 -26.62 -0.98
C PRO A 190 -4.41 -27.21 -2.27
N GLU A 191 -4.50 -26.51 -3.40
CA GLU A 191 -3.94 -26.93 -4.68
C GLU A 191 -2.43 -26.75 -4.77
N PHE A 192 -1.86 -25.89 -3.91
CA PHE A 192 -0.47 -25.45 -3.94
C PHE A 192 0.27 -25.79 -2.64
N PRO A 193 1.62 -25.72 -2.63
CA PRO A 193 2.40 -25.84 -1.40
C PRO A 193 2.03 -24.76 -0.38
N ASN A 194 2.11 -25.10 0.91
CA ASN A 194 1.70 -24.24 2.03
C ASN A 194 2.80 -23.31 2.56
N SER A 195 3.77 -22.98 1.73
CA SER A 195 4.84 -22.02 2.06
C SER A 195 5.22 -21.15 0.84
N ILE A 196 5.70 -19.93 1.08
CA ILE A 196 6.13 -19.00 0.03
C ILE A 196 7.22 -19.64 -0.82
N TRP A 197 8.25 -20.22 -0.19
CA TRP A 197 9.32 -20.92 -0.90
C TRP A 197 8.77 -22.10 -1.72
N GLY A 198 7.89 -22.91 -1.11
CA GLY A 198 7.26 -24.04 -1.79
C GLY A 198 6.48 -23.64 -3.03
N VAL A 199 5.67 -22.57 -2.94
CA VAL A 199 4.92 -22.03 -4.10
C VAL A 199 5.85 -21.51 -5.19
N ILE A 200 6.93 -20.80 -4.84
CA ILE A 200 7.89 -20.24 -5.81
C ILE A 200 8.61 -21.36 -6.58
N PHE A 201 9.03 -22.40 -5.89
CA PHE A 201 9.81 -23.50 -6.47
C PHE A 201 8.99 -24.74 -6.82
N ASP A 202 7.65 -24.64 -6.79
CA ASP A 202 6.77 -25.74 -7.18
C ASP A 202 7.05 -26.22 -8.61
N ARG A 203 7.08 -27.55 -8.79
CA ARG A 203 7.31 -28.23 -10.07
C ARG A 203 6.22 -29.26 -10.39
N LYS A 204 5.19 -29.35 -9.56
CA LYS A 204 4.14 -30.38 -9.69
C LYS A 204 3.51 -30.40 -11.10
N TRP A 205 3.27 -29.23 -11.65
CA TRP A 205 2.68 -29.05 -12.98
C TRP A 205 3.62 -28.31 -13.96
N GLY A 206 4.92 -28.41 -13.75
CA GLY A 206 5.96 -27.66 -14.49
C GLY A 206 6.45 -26.43 -13.74
N VAL A 207 7.28 -25.64 -14.44
CA VAL A 207 7.83 -24.40 -13.88
C VAL A 207 6.70 -23.39 -13.64
N GLN A 208 6.49 -23.00 -12.38
CA GLN A 208 5.45 -22.02 -12.03
C GLN A 208 5.93 -20.57 -12.24
N PHE A 209 7.21 -20.32 -12.01
CA PHE A 209 7.84 -19.02 -12.17
C PHE A 209 9.16 -19.16 -12.92
N GLU A 210 9.24 -18.57 -14.11
CA GLU A 210 10.44 -18.64 -14.97
C GLU A 210 11.71 -18.10 -14.28
N PRO A 211 11.67 -17.06 -13.44
CA PRO A 211 12.82 -16.59 -12.68
C PRO A 211 13.56 -17.64 -11.87
N THR A 212 12.91 -18.75 -11.53
CA THR A 212 13.53 -19.85 -10.78
C THR A 212 14.45 -20.73 -11.64
N VAL A 213 14.36 -20.66 -12.96
CA VAL A 213 15.22 -21.41 -13.91
C VAL A 213 16.23 -20.52 -14.63
N ASN A 214 15.92 -19.25 -14.86
CA ASN A 214 16.83 -18.30 -15.47
C ASN A 214 17.73 -17.55 -14.47
N GLY A 215 17.56 -17.81 -13.16
CA GLY A 215 18.38 -17.25 -12.09
C GLY A 215 17.95 -15.85 -11.58
N ARG A 216 16.97 -15.19 -12.21
CA ARG A 216 16.51 -13.86 -11.77
C ARG A 216 15.96 -13.82 -10.34
N ILE A 217 15.47 -14.95 -9.83
CA ILE A 217 14.99 -15.09 -8.45
C ILE A 217 16.05 -14.80 -7.38
N TYR A 218 17.35 -14.92 -7.74
CA TYR A 218 18.46 -14.69 -6.82
C TYR A 218 18.99 -13.26 -6.86
N MET A 219 18.45 -12.40 -7.73
CA MET A 219 18.83 -10.98 -7.78
C MET A 219 18.32 -10.27 -6.53
N GLU A 220 19.05 -9.25 -6.10
CA GLU A 220 18.63 -8.41 -4.96
C GLU A 220 17.40 -7.60 -5.36
N PRO A 221 16.30 -7.64 -4.56
CA PRO A 221 15.10 -6.91 -4.89
C PRO A 221 15.26 -5.40 -4.65
N THR A 222 14.58 -4.61 -5.46
CA THR A 222 14.49 -3.16 -5.23
C THR A 222 13.80 -2.84 -3.91
N ALA A 223 14.09 -1.68 -3.33
CA ALA A 223 13.42 -1.22 -2.12
C ALA A 223 11.88 -1.16 -2.28
N GLU A 224 11.39 -0.87 -3.49
CA GLU A 224 9.97 -0.85 -3.80
C GLU A 224 9.35 -2.26 -3.79
N SER A 225 10.05 -3.26 -4.31
CA SER A 225 9.64 -4.67 -4.26
C SER A 225 9.63 -5.21 -2.82
N VAL A 226 10.56 -4.79 -1.99
CA VAL A 226 10.58 -5.11 -0.55
C VAL A 226 9.36 -4.50 0.15
N ARG A 227 9.05 -3.21 -0.10
CA ARG A 227 7.84 -2.57 0.46
C ARG A 227 6.56 -3.26 0.01
N ALA A 228 6.47 -3.66 -1.25
CA ALA A 228 5.32 -4.42 -1.77
C ALA A 228 5.16 -5.76 -1.04
N ALA A 229 6.25 -6.49 -0.81
CA ALA A 229 6.23 -7.73 -0.04
C ALA A 229 5.79 -7.49 1.41
N MET A 230 6.31 -6.46 2.07
CA MET A 230 5.86 -6.06 3.42
C MET A 230 4.37 -5.78 3.45
N MET A 231 3.85 -5.00 2.49
CA MET A 231 2.42 -4.69 2.40
C MET A 231 1.56 -5.95 2.20
N CYS A 232 2.01 -6.93 1.42
CA CYS A 232 1.35 -8.22 1.29
C CYS A 232 1.32 -8.98 2.63
N LEU A 233 2.45 -9.02 3.35
CA LEU A 233 2.57 -9.70 4.65
C LEU A 233 1.76 -8.99 5.75
N GLU A 234 1.43 -7.71 5.59
CA GLU A 234 0.47 -6.97 6.44
C GLU A 234 -0.99 -7.40 6.20
N GLY A 235 -1.25 -8.26 5.23
CA GLY A 235 -2.58 -8.74 4.89
C GLY A 235 -3.28 -7.95 3.78
N THR A 236 -2.62 -6.98 3.16
CA THR A 236 -3.18 -6.26 2.02
C THR A 236 -3.35 -7.21 0.84
N ASN A 237 -4.55 -7.25 0.28
CA ASN A 237 -4.86 -8.01 -0.92
C ASN A 237 -5.61 -7.14 -1.93
N VAL A 238 -4.94 -6.82 -3.03
CA VAL A 238 -5.49 -6.04 -4.16
C VAL A 238 -5.83 -6.92 -5.36
N ALA A 239 -5.40 -8.20 -5.34
CA ALA A 239 -5.64 -9.18 -6.41
C ALA A 239 -6.85 -10.09 -6.14
N GLY A 240 -7.60 -9.87 -5.04
CA GLY A 240 -8.75 -10.70 -4.67
C GLY A 240 -8.37 -12.17 -4.50
N SER A 241 -9.16 -13.08 -5.07
CA SER A 241 -8.93 -14.54 -5.00
C SER A 241 -7.95 -15.07 -6.05
N SER A 242 -7.23 -14.22 -6.77
CA SER A 242 -6.42 -14.63 -7.91
C SER A 242 -5.32 -15.62 -7.54
N LEU A 243 -5.24 -16.71 -8.29
CA LEU A 243 -4.20 -17.73 -8.22
C LEU A 243 -3.27 -17.69 -9.44
N TYR A 244 -3.66 -16.96 -10.49
CA TYR A 244 -2.92 -16.85 -11.74
C TYR A 244 -2.83 -15.39 -12.19
N PHE A 245 -1.76 -15.08 -12.91
CA PHE A 245 -1.63 -13.81 -13.63
C PHE A 245 -0.84 -14.02 -14.93
N LEU A 246 -1.02 -13.11 -15.87
CA LEU A 246 -0.21 -13.02 -17.08
C LEU A 246 -0.17 -11.58 -17.58
N ASN A 247 0.89 -11.25 -18.31
CA ASN A 247 0.95 -10.03 -19.10
C ASN A 247 0.59 -10.39 -20.55
N PRO A 248 -0.58 -9.98 -21.06
CA PRO A 248 -1.04 -10.37 -22.40
C PRO A 248 -0.17 -9.83 -23.54
N ALA A 249 0.56 -8.73 -23.29
CA ALA A 249 1.51 -8.17 -24.28
C ALA A 249 2.81 -8.98 -24.41
N LYS A 250 3.11 -9.83 -23.42
CA LYS A 250 4.34 -10.62 -23.35
C LYS A 250 4.09 -12.13 -23.46
N SER A 251 2.87 -12.59 -23.25
CA SER A 251 2.52 -14.00 -23.25
C SER A 251 2.11 -14.47 -24.64
N SER A 252 2.63 -15.63 -25.06
CA SER A 252 2.13 -16.37 -26.22
C SER A 252 1.15 -17.49 -25.83
N ASN A 253 1.00 -17.79 -24.53
CA ASN A 253 0.09 -18.80 -24.01
C ASN A 253 -1.11 -18.15 -23.30
N PHE A 254 -2.27 -18.26 -23.91
CA PHE A 254 -3.53 -17.69 -23.40
C PHE A 254 -4.41 -18.71 -22.66
N TRP A 255 -3.87 -19.87 -22.29
CA TRP A 255 -4.63 -20.93 -21.61
C TRP A 255 -5.32 -20.40 -20.33
N ILE A 256 -4.65 -19.57 -19.53
CA ILE A 256 -5.22 -18.97 -18.31
C ILE A 256 -6.46 -18.16 -18.64
N MET A 257 -6.42 -17.34 -19.70
CA MET A 257 -7.55 -16.51 -20.11
C MET A 257 -8.77 -17.33 -20.55
N GLN A 258 -8.54 -18.53 -21.09
CA GLN A 258 -9.60 -19.42 -21.59
C GLN A 258 -10.18 -20.33 -20.51
N ASN A 259 -9.44 -20.62 -19.45
CA ASN A 259 -9.76 -21.67 -18.49
C ASN A 259 -9.91 -21.19 -17.04
N ARG A 260 -9.69 -19.90 -16.76
CA ARG A 260 -9.76 -19.33 -15.41
C ARG A 260 -10.67 -18.11 -15.38
N ALA A 261 -11.35 -17.90 -14.24
CA ALA A 261 -12.23 -16.76 -14.06
C ALA A 261 -11.41 -15.46 -13.91
N TYR A 262 -11.71 -14.46 -14.72
CA TYR A 262 -11.10 -13.14 -14.62
C TYR A 262 -11.48 -12.47 -13.28
N VAL A 263 -10.51 -11.85 -12.62
CA VAL A 263 -10.72 -11.13 -11.36
C VAL A 263 -10.47 -9.62 -11.53
N THR A 264 -9.29 -9.22 -12.01
CA THR A 264 -8.93 -7.81 -12.13
C THR A 264 -7.75 -7.60 -13.08
N ALA A 265 -7.50 -6.33 -13.44
CA ALA A 265 -6.30 -5.89 -14.15
C ALA A 265 -5.58 -4.82 -13.32
N ILE A 266 -4.28 -4.95 -13.14
CA ILE A 266 -3.44 -3.97 -12.43
C ILE A 266 -2.11 -3.85 -13.18
N GLY A 267 -1.77 -2.62 -13.61
CA GLY A 267 -0.61 -2.41 -14.48
C GLY A 267 -0.72 -3.17 -15.79
N GLY A 268 0.34 -3.85 -16.18
CA GLY A 268 0.39 -4.68 -17.39
C GLY A 268 -0.13 -6.11 -17.19
N HIS A 269 -0.58 -6.48 -16.00
CA HIS A 269 -1.01 -7.83 -15.67
C HIS A 269 -2.54 -7.97 -15.57
N LEU A 270 -3.05 -9.11 -16.08
CA LEU A 270 -4.40 -9.60 -15.84
C LEU A 270 -4.36 -10.74 -14.82
N PHE A 271 -5.28 -10.71 -13.86
CA PHE A 271 -5.34 -11.63 -12.72
C PHE A 271 -6.57 -12.52 -12.78
N TYR A 272 -6.41 -13.82 -12.46
CA TYR A 272 -7.44 -14.86 -12.60
C TYR A 272 -7.46 -15.77 -11.36
N ALA A 273 -8.67 -16.26 -11.01
CA ALA A 273 -8.89 -17.23 -9.94
C ALA A 273 -8.78 -18.70 -10.43
#